data_d7aee7ca6bd30ef70fcd460b43c29999
#
_entry.id   d7aee7ca6bd30ef70fcd460b43c29999
#
_cell.length_a   1.000
_cell.length_b   1.000
_cell.length_c   1.000
_cell.angle_alpha   90.00
_cell.angle_beta   90.00
_cell.angle_gamma   90.00
#
_symmetry.space_group_name_H-M   'P 1'
#
loop_
_entity.id
_entity.type
_entity.pdbx_description
1 polymer ?
#
loop_
_entity_poly.entity_id
_entity_poly.type
_entity_poly.pdbx_seq_one_letter_code
_entity_poly.pdbx_strand_id
1 'polypeptide(L)'
;MRIISIISIINIAITRAILRFSLLGLSIFFSLQSSAGDWGYSVRPGDTLWSICENYTHHNNCWLELAEHNQIDKPRQLSTGTLILIPIEWLKQAPVAAKAVYVFGEVVFSTGHEPLAELISGQSLRMGSKVVVGQGSVTLLFADGATLVLSANSELIIDSSSAIKQARSQFIEVSLPRGEVQVNVPKRMPRTQFRIKTPTAVAAVRGTKFRVVTTVPSIEGESGDTRSEVLEGVVGVSSNNESQDVTAGHGVSTVGGQGLSEQAVLIAAPRWNRSCNDPGFVEWQLSLSASQYRLALMEDNVSVDQVISTVIVEGSNYVFKGLEDGCYQVKVNAVDSQGYNGLESQRQMCYQAELSAPKITEAVLNRSGLVMAWGAVEHAMRYRIEVSEREDFSTLVATQTSEDLMIDMPLKKNIQFIHVRVQALADNVPASEYSKVVQLERKNKNNQWLGFAATLFAFLIL
;
A
#
# COMPACT_ATOMS: atom_id res chain seq x y z
N MET A 1 -10.46 16.47 -80.68
CA MET A 1 -9.04 16.27 -80.37
C MET A 1 -8.58 17.06 -79.10
N ARG A 2 -9.45 17.34 -78.12
CA ARG A 2 -9.10 18.06 -76.84
C ARG A 2 -9.42 17.30 -75.53
N ILE A 3 -10.03 16.10 -75.66
CA ILE A 3 -10.45 15.29 -74.46
C ILE A 3 -9.33 14.30 -74.06
N ILE A 4 -8.54 13.82 -75.01
CA ILE A 4 -7.47 12.82 -74.76
C ILE A 4 -6.29 13.42 -73.98
N SER A 5 -6.03 14.74 -74.11
CA SER A 5 -4.92 15.42 -73.45
C SER A 5 -5.14 15.67 -71.96
N ILE A 6 -6.39 15.76 -71.52
CA ILE A 6 -6.74 16.00 -70.10
C ILE A 6 -6.65 14.75 -69.23
N ILE A 7 -7.01 13.58 -69.81
CA ILE A 7 -6.94 12.27 -69.12
C ILE A 7 -5.49 11.86 -68.85
N SER A 8 -4.57 12.19 -69.80
CA SER A 8 -3.14 11.88 -69.64
C SER A 8 -2.48 12.72 -68.52
N ILE A 9 -2.87 13.98 -68.36
CA ILE A 9 -2.33 14.88 -67.32
C ILE A 9 -2.86 14.48 -65.93
N ILE A 10 -4.08 14.05 -65.80
CA ILE A 10 -4.68 13.59 -64.53
C ILE A 10 -4.04 12.28 -64.06
N ASN A 11 -3.78 11.34 -64.99
CA ASN A 11 -3.10 10.08 -64.64
C ASN A 11 -1.66 10.29 -64.16
N ILE A 12 -0.91 11.24 -64.73
CA ILE A 12 0.45 11.54 -64.31
C ILE A 12 0.47 12.25 -62.93
N ALA A 13 -0.53 13.07 -62.65
CA ALA A 13 -0.64 13.72 -61.33
C ALA A 13 -1.02 12.75 -60.22
N ILE A 14 -1.94 11.80 -60.50
CA ILE A 14 -2.37 10.75 -59.53
C ILE A 14 -1.21 9.77 -59.28
N THR A 15 -0.46 9.35 -60.28
CA THR A 15 0.68 8.44 -60.11
C THR A 15 1.83 9.12 -59.32
N ARG A 16 2.05 10.42 -59.49
CA ARG A 16 3.05 11.16 -58.71
C ARG A 16 2.60 11.43 -57.26
N ALA A 17 1.30 11.57 -57.01
CA ALA A 17 0.76 11.70 -55.67
C ALA A 17 0.81 10.36 -54.89
N ILE A 18 0.49 9.23 -55.53
CA ILE A 18 0.59 7.89 -54.94
C ILE A 18 2.05 7.51 -54.66
N LEU A 19 3.03 7.86 -55.55
CA LEU A 19 4.43 7.61 -55.30
C LEU A 19 5.02 8.48 -54.18
N ARG A 20 4.49 9.68 -53.95
CA ARG A 20 4.90 10.54 -52.81
C ARG A 20 4.28 10.10 -51.49
N PHE A 21 3.08 9.55 -51.48
CA PHE A 21 2.47 8.97 -50.30
C PHE A 21 3.08 7.63 -49.89
N SER A 22 3.53 6.79 -50.84
CA SER A 22 4.23 5.53 -50.52
C SER A 22 5.66 5.75 -50.01
N LEU A 23 6.34 6.86 -50.40
CA LEU A 23 7.63 7.24 -49.85
C LEU A 23 7.56 7.93 -48.49
N LEU A 24 6.43 8.57 -48.14
CA LEU A 24 6.19 9.09 -46.79
C LEU A 24 5.66 7.99 -45.81
N GLY A 25 5.03 6.94 -46.30
CA GLY A 25 4.58 5.80 -45.50
C GLY A 25 5.68 4.81 -45.12
N LEU A 26 6.85 4.86 -45.79
CA LEU A 26 7.97 3.95 -45.52
C LEU A 26 8.98 4.48 -44.51
N SER A 27 8.82 5.72 -44.04
CA SER A 27 9.70 6.35 -43.07
C SER A 27 9.16 6.40 -41.64
N ILE A 28 8.00 5.76 -41.37
CA ILE A 28 7.39 5.72 -40.02
C ILE A 28 7.51 4.33 -39.39
N PHE A 29 8.12 3.35 -40.03
CA PHE A 29 8.63 2.16 -39.33
C PHE A 29 10.03 2.42 -38.77
N PHE A 30 10.22 3.55 -38.10
CA PHE A 30 11.30 3.65 -37.11
C PHE A 30 10.84 2.77 -35.93
N SER A 31 11.46 1.60 -35.87
CA SER A 31 11.45 0.67 -34.75
C SER A 31 11.38 1.44 -33.43
N LEU A 32 10.28 1.28 -32.70
CA LEU A 32 10.27 1.33 -31.26
C LEU A 32 11.27 0.26 -30.80
N GLN A 33 12.57 0.56 -30.84
CA GLN A 33 13.51 -0.15 -30.01
C GLN A 33 13.09 0.18 -28.59
N SER A 34 12.42 -0.78 -27.96
CA SER A 34 12.26 -0.83 -26.53
C SER A 34 13.68 -0.70 -25.96
N SER A 35 14.04 0.49 -25.51
CA SER A 35 15.27 0.71 -24.79
C SER A 35 15.11 -0.07 -23.48
N ALA A 36 15.70 -1.25 -23.40
CA ALA A 36 15.91 -1.90 -22.13
C ALA A 36 16.62 -0.88 -21.23
N GLY A 37 16.10 -0.67 -20.01
CA GLY A 37 16.66 0.34 -19.11
C GLY A 37 18.14 0.10 -18.83
N ASP A 38 18.82 1.13 -18.37
CA ASP A 38 20.24 1.07 -18.03
C ASP A 38 20.43 0.75 -16.54
N TRP A 39 21.49 0.00 -16.24
CA TRP A 39 21.96 -0.17 -14.87
C TRP A 39 23.04 0.86 -14.56
N GLY A 40 22.83 1.65 -13.48
CA GLY A 40 23.83 2.63 -13.01
C GLY A 40 24.91 1.97 -12.15
N TYR A 41 26.17 1.97 -12.62
CA TYR A 41 27.32 1.52 -11.86
C TYR A 41 28.16 2.72 -11.39
N SER A 42 28.41 2.83 -10.09
CA SER A 42 29.31 3.87 -9.54
C SER A 42 30.76 3.38 -9.57
N VAL A 43 31.63 4.10 -10.29
CA VAL A 43 33.06 3.78 -10.45
C VAL A 43 33.77 3.76 -9.09
N ARG A 44 34.52 2.68 -8.82
CA ARG A 44 35.33 2.49 -7.64
C ARG A 44 36.79 2.83 -7.90
N PRO A 45 37.61 3.07 -6.85
CA PRO A 45 39.04 3.23 -7.03
C PRO A 45 39.67 2.02 -7.76
N GLY A 46 40.40 2.26 -8.86
CA GLY A 46 41.02 1.21 -9.67
C GLY A 46 40.14 0.62 -10.77
N ASP A 47 38.87 1.02 -10.89
CA ASP A 47 38.02 0.59 -12.00
C ASP A 47 38.42 1.25 -13.32
N THR A 48 38.29 0.47 -14.39
CA THR A 48 38.36 0.92 -15.77
C THR A 48 37.12 0.47 -16.53
N LEU A 49 36.73 1.13 -17.59
CA LEU A 49 35.62 0.65 -18.43
C LEU A 49 35.82 -0.80 -18.89
N TRP A 50 37.08 -1.19 -19.16
CA TRP A 50 37.43 -2.56 -19.53
C TRP A 50 37.11 -3.55 -18.38
N SER A 51 37.55 -3.25 -17.14
CA SER A 51 37.27 -4.12 -15.99
C SER A 51 35.78 -4.17 -15.65
N ILE A 52 35.05 -3.06 -15.78
CA ILE A 52 33.61 -3.00 -15.62
C ILE A 52 32.93 -3.90 -16.66
N CYS A 53 33.31 -3.77 -17.93
CA CYS A 53 32.83 -4.58 -19.03
C CYS A 53 33.07 -6.07 -18.78
N GLU A 54 34.33 -6.45 -18.47
CA GLU A 54 34.70 -7.83 -18.20
C GLU A 54 33.96 -8.43 -16.98
N ASN A 55 33.80 -7.66 -15.94
CA ASN A 55 33.18 -8.17 -14.70
C ASN A 55 31.68 -8.29 -14.81
N TYR A 56 31.00 -7.39 -15.48
CA TYR A 56 29.53 -7.24 -15.39
C TYR A 56 28.77 -7.59 -16.66
N THR A 57 29.42 -7.62 -17.86
CA THR A 57 28.70 -7.83 -19.12
C THR A 57 29.07 -9.12 -19.83
N HIS A 58 28.16 -9.63 -20.68
CA HIS A 58 28.41 -10.75 -21.60
C HIS A 58 29.25 -10.32 -22.84
N HIS A 59 29.33 -9.02 -23.07
CA HIS A 59 30.03 -8.45 -24.20
C HIS A 59 31.53 -8.43 -23.97
N ASN A 60 32.27 -9.30 -24.65
CA ASN A 60 33.70 -9.20 -24.67
C ASN A 60 34.11 -7.91 -25.41
N ASN A 61 34.99 -7.12 -24.79
CA ASN A 61 35.45 -5.83 -25.32
C ASN A 61 34.37 -4.73 -25.43
N CYS A 62 33.30 -4.79 -24.65
CA CYS A 62 32.23 -3.79 -24.66
C CYS A 62 32.66 -2.38 -24.23
N TRP A 63 33.88 -2.18 -23.77
CA TRP A 63 34.35 -0.93 -23.19
C TRP A 63 34.29 0.28 -24.13
N LEU A 64 34.40 0.07 -25.45
CA LEU A 64 34.22 1.14 -26.43
C LEU A 64 32.76 1.54 -26.57
N GLU A 65 31.87 0.55 -26.69
CA GLU A 65 30.43 0.78 -26.78
C GLU A 65 29.89 1.39 -25.48
N LEU A 66 30.44 0.96 -24.33
CA LEU A 66 30.10 1.51 -23.01
C LEU A 66 30.60 2.96 -22.87
N ALA A 67 31.77 3.30 -23.45
CA ALA A 67 32.27 4.67 -23.49
C ALA A 67 31.37 5.56 -24.35
N GLU A 68 30.95 5.08 -25.50
CA GLU A 68 30.04 5.80 -26.41
C GLU A 68 28.66 6.00 -25.76
N HIS A 69 28.09 4.93 -25.20
CA HIS A 69 26.81 4.98 -24.51
C HIS A 69 26.77 5.99 -23.36
N ASN A 70 27.90 6.15 -22.65
CA ASN A 70 28.07 7.08 -21.55
C ASN A 70 28.70 8.42 -21.92
N GLN A 71 28.97 8.67 -23.19
CA GLN A 71 29.63 9.90 -23.70
C GLN A 71 30.97 10.18 -23.00
N ILE A 72 31.77 9.14 -22.76
CA ILE A 72 33.08 9.23 -22.09
C ILE A 72 34.22 9.41 -23.10
N ASP A 73 34.78 10.60 -23.14
CA ASP A 73 35.89 10.93 -24.07
C ASP A 73 37.23 10.26 -23.68
N LYS A 74 37.43 9.98 -22.39
CA LYS A 74 38.67 9.41 -21.86
C LYS A 74 38.42 8.07 -21.14
N PRO A 75 38.21 6.96 -21.87
CA PRO A 75 37.84 5.65 -21.31
C PRO A 75 38.86 5.06 -20.30
N ARG A 76 40.09 5.51 -20.33
CA ARG A 76 41.20 5.05 -19.46
C ARG A 76 41.31 5.86 -18.16
N GLN A 77 40.56 6.94 -18.00
CA GLN A 77 40.61 7.83 -16.85
C GLN A 77 39.21 8.04 -16.28
N LEU A 78 38.74 7.06 -15.51
CA LEU A 78 37.48 7.19 -14.79
C LEU A 78 37.71 7.81 -13.42
N SER A 79 36.93 8.83 -13.10
CA SER A 79 36.91 9.38 -11.74
C SER A 79 36.09 8.48 -10.84
N THR A 80 36.59 8.22 -9.63
CA THR A 80 35.84 7.49 -8.62
C THR A 80 34.49 8.22 -8.31
N GLY A 81 33.40 7.45 -8.26
CA GLY A 81 32.07 8.01 -8.04
C GLY A 81 31.34 8.38 -9.35
N THR A 82 31.99 8.34 -10.50
CA THR A 82 31.30 8.53 -11.80
C THR A 82 30.26 7.45 -12.00
N LEU A 83 29.03 7.83 -12.39
CA LEU A 83 27.97 6.89 -12.72
C LEU A 83 28.14 6.41 -14.16
N ILE A 84 28.30 5.10 -14.37
CA ILE A 84 28.34 4.45 -15.66
C ILE A 84 27.02 3.74 -15.91
N LEU A 85 26.34 4.10 -16.97
CA LEU A 85 25.08 3.47 -17.39
C LEU A 85 25.42 2.25 -18.26
N ILE A 86 24.99 1.07 -17.84
CA ILE A 86 25.22 -0.21 -18.54
C ILE A 86 23.88 -0.76 -18.97
N PRO A 87 23.64 -1.00 -20.28
CA PRO A 87 22.39 -1.62 -20.72
C PRO A 87 22.14 -2.95 -20.00
N ILE A 88 20.95 -3.12 -19.43
CA ILE A 88 20.60 -4.31 -18.62
C ILE A 88 20.75 -5.61 -19.45
N GLU A 89 20.50 -5.54 -20.74
CA GLU A 89 20.65 -6.67 -21.67
C GLU A 89 22.12 -7.14 -21.82
N TRP A 90 23.10 -6.30 -21.50
CA TRP A 90 24.51 -6.66 -21.55
C TRP A 90 24.99 -7.40 -20.29
N LEU A 91 24.23 -7.37 -19.20
CA LEU A 91 24.66 -7.90 -17.92
C LEU A 91 24.78 -9.44 -17.92
N LYS A 92 25.93 -9.96 -17.43
CA LYS A 92 26.21 -11.41 -17.27
C LYS A 92 25.19 -12.16 -16.41
N GLN A 93 24.47 -11.47 -15.56
CA GLN A 93 23.48 -12.03 -14.68
C GLN A 93 22.19 -11.28 -14.82
N ALA A 94 21.09 -12.03 -14.93
CA ALA A 94 19.78 -11.42 -14.76
C ALA A 94 19.78 -10.70 -13.41
N PRO A 95 19.41 -9.42 -13.36
CA PRO A 95 19.36 -8.69 -12.12
C PRO A 95 18.49 -9.47 -11.12
N VAL A 96 19.00 -9.65 -9.90
CA VAL A 96 18.21 -10.29 -8.85
C VAL A 96 17.03 -9.38 -8.57
N ALA A 97 15.83 -9.83 -8.93
CA ALA A 97 14.63 -9.06 -8.77
C ALA A 97 14.21 -9.04 -7.29
N ALA A 98 13.66 -7.93 -6.85
CA ALA A 98 12.80 -7.91 -5.67
C ALA A 98 11.42 -8.42 -6.09
N LYS A 99 10.73 -9.12 -5.19
CA LYS A 99 9.35 -9.55 -5.40
C LYS A 99 8.43 -8.75 -4.48
N ALA A 100 7.40 -8.12 -5.03
CA ALA A 100 6.33 -7.55 -4.24
C ALA A 100 5.50 -8.70 -3.64
N VAL A 101 5.72 -9.04 -2.36
CA VAL A 101 5.03 -10.15 -1.70
C VAL A 101 3.71 -9.75 -1.08
N TYR A 102 3.54 -8.45 -0.83
CA TYR A 102 2.29 -7.85 -0.36
C TYR A 102 2.14 -6.45 -0.93
N VAL A 103 0.95 -6.10 -1.38
CA VAL A 103 0.60 -4.78 -1.91
C VAL A 103 -0.76 -4.41 -1.35
N PHE A 104 -0.87 -3.25 -0.73
CA PHE A 104 -2.12 -2.72 -0.19
C PHE A 104 -2.30 -1.25 -0.58
N GLY A 105 -3.51 -0.89 -1.02
CA GLY A 105 -3.85 0.47 -1.41
C GLY A 105 -3.24 0.90 -2.75
N GLU A 106 -2.95 2.19 -2.89
CA GLU A 106 -2.47 2.77 -4.15
C GLU A 106 -0.96 2.60 -4.29
N VAL A 107 -0.53 1.61 -5.04
CA VAL A 107 0.89 1.36 -5.33
C VAL A 107 1.09 1.22 -6.83
N VAL A 108 1.99 2.03 -7.37
CA VAL A 108 2.36 1.99 -8.79
C VAL A 108 3.86 1.81 -8.96
N PHE A 109 4.26 1.26 -10.11
CA PHE A 109 5.67 1.10 -10.43
C PHE A 109 5.95 1.41 -11.90
N SER A 110 7.21 1.67 -12.20
CA SER A 110 7.74 1.74 -13.58
C SER A 110 9.15 1.15 -13.61
N THR A 111 9.63 0.76 -14.79
CA THR A 111 11.00 0.32 -14.98
C THR A 111 11.62 1.12 -16.11
N GLY A 112 12.73 1.82 -15.85
CA GLY A 112 13.35 2.72 -16.81
C GLY A 112 12.41 3.83 -17.27
N HIS A 113 12.13 3.91 -18.56
CA HIS A 113 11.24 4.92 -19.16
C HIS A 113 9.82 4.43 -19.39
N GLU A 114 9.45 3.25 -18.85
CA GLU A 114 8.09 2.73 -18.97
C GLU A 114 7.10 3.63 -18.18
N PRO A 115 5.85 3.74 -18.64
CA PRO A 115 4.83 4.46 -17.89
C PRO A 115 4.55 3.77 -16.56
N LEU A 116 4.06 4.53 -15.58
CA LEU A 116 3.61 3.99 -14.30
C LEU A 116 2.45 3.01 -14.53
N ALA A 117 2.56 1.83 -13.95
CA ALA A 117 1.55 0.78 -13.94
C ALA A 117 1.23 0.39 -12.50
N GLU A 118 0.05 -0.15 -12.27
CA GLU A 118 -0.35 -0.69 -10.95
C GLU A 118 0.55 -1.86 -10.57
N LEU A 119 1.04 -1.86 -9.33
CA LEU A 119 1.82 -2.95 -8.77
C LEU A 119 0.90 -3.94 -8.08
N ILE A 120 1.00 -5.21 -8.45
CA ILE A 120 0.21 -6.29 -7.85
C ILE A 120 1.07 -7.23 -7.02
N SER A 121 0.47 -7.89 -6.03
CA SER A 121 1.15 -8.89 -5.22
C SER A 121 1.62 -10.07 -6.08
N GLY A 122 2.83 -10.55 -5.80
CA GLY A 122 3.49 -11.60 -6.58
C GLY A 122 4.37 -11.09 -7.73
N GLN A 123 4.28 -9.82 -8.10
CA GLN A 123 5.04 -9.23 -9.21
C GLN A 123 6.52 -9.08 -8.88
N SER A 124 7.36 -9.38 -9.88
CA SER A 124 8.82 -9.21 -9.80
C SER A 124 9.22 -7.84 -10.30
N LEU A 125 10.06 -7.16 -9.53
CA LEU A 125 10.65 -5.87 -9.83
C LEU A 125 12.10 -6.07 -10.26
N ARG A 126 12.52 -5.38 -11.30
CA ARG A 126 13.90 -5.42 -11.84
C ARG A 126 14.73 -4.26 -11.29
N MET A 127 16.02 -4.29 -11.53
CA MET A 127 16.86 -3.11 -11.36
C MET A 127 16.33 -1.97 -12.23
N GLY A 128 16.43 -0.74 -11.73
CA GLY A 128 15.85 0.43 -12.36
C GLY A 128 14.34 0.57 -12.14
N SER A 129 13.70 -0.38 -11.41
CA SER A 129 12.29 -0.22 -11.05
C SER A 129 12.14 0.87 -10.01
N LYS A 130 11.21 1.78 -10.27
CA LYS A 130 10.73 2.81 -9.35
C LYS A 130 9.38 2.37 -8.82
N VAL A 131 9.20 2.39 -7.51
CA VAL A 131 7.93 2.07 -6.81
C VAL A 131 7.45 3.33 -6.09
N VAL A 132 6.20 3.68 -6.29
CA VAL A 132 5.55 4.83 -5.64
C VAL A 132 4.32 4.34 -4.90
N VAL A 133 4.27 4.61 -3.61
CA VAL A 133 3.14 4.33 -2.73
C VAL A 133 2.39 5.63 -2.47
N GLY A 134 1.11 5.64 -2.81
CA GLY A 134 0.17 6.69 -2.41
C GLY A 134 -0.35 6.43 -0.99
N GLN A 135 -1.64 6.15 -0.86
CA GLN A 135 -2.22 5.66 0.39
C GLN A 135 -2.15 4.13 0.40
N GLY A 136 -1.32 3.56 1.26
CA GLY A 136 -1.12 2.11 1.31
C GLY A 136 0.27 1.71 1.74
N SER A 137 0.69 0.51 1.33
CA SER A 137 2.01 -0.04 1.61
C SER A 137 2.41 -1.13 0.61
N VAL A 138 3.70 -1.41 0.51
CA VAL A 138 4.20 -2.58 -0.22
C VAL A 138 5.32 -3.25 0.57
N THR A 139 5.30 -4.57 0.62
CA THR A 139 6.40 -5.38 1.15
C THR A 139 7.15 -6.04 0.02
N LEU A 140 8.43 -5.70 -0.10
CA LEU A 140 9.36 -6.27 -1.07
C LEU A 140 10.21 -7.34 -0.40
N LEU A 141 10.33 -8.50 -1.06
CA LEU A 141 11.23 -9.58 -0.67
C LEU A 141 12.38 -9.66 -1.68
N PHE A 142 13.60 -9.53 -1.22
CA PHE A 142 14.81 -9.68 -2.01
C PHE A 142 15.31 -11.13 -1.99
N ALA A 143 16.16 -11.49 -2.96
CA ALA A 143 16.63 -12.87 -3.12
C ALA A 143 17.50 -13.38 -1.97
N ASP A 144 18.11 -12.50 -1.19
CA ASP A 144 18.85 -12.82 0.04
C ASP A 144 17.95 -13.06 1.27
N GLY A 145 16.63 -12.90 1.10
CA GLY A 145 15.66 -12.99 2.17
C GLY A 145 15.48 -11.68 2.95
N ALA A 146 16.14 -10.58 2.55
CA ALA A 146 15.85 -9.28 3.12
C ALA A 146 14.43 -8.84 2.75
N THR A 147 13.73 -8.26 3.71
CA THR A 147 12.39 -7.69 3.50
C THR A 147 12.44 -6.17 3.69
N LEU A 148 11.72 -5.46 2.84
CA LEU A 148 11.58 -4.01 2.89
C LEU A 148 10.10 -3.67 2.83
N VAL A 149 9.60 -2.99 3.85
CA VAL A 149 8.27 -2.39 3.89
C VAL A 149 8.38 -0.93 3.51
N LEU A 150 7.75 -0.53 2.43
CA LEU A 150 7.63 0.87 2.00
C LEU A 150 6.27 1.39 2.44
N SER A 151 6.27 2.44 3.24
CA SER A 151 5.07 3.04 3.84
C SER A 151 4.35 3.99 2.86
N ALA A 152 3.17 4.49 3.27
CA ALA A 152 2.41 5.48 2.50
C ALA A 152 3.25 6.75 2.19
N ASN A 153 2.92 7.42 1.07
CA ASN A 153 3.56 8.64 0.58
C ASN A 153 5.06 8.51 0.31
N SER A 154 5.52 7.30 -0.04
CA SER A 154 6.93 6.97 -0.20
C SER A 154 7.28 6.61 -1.65
N GLU A 155 8.55 6.84 -1.99
CA GLU A 155 9.11 6.51 -3.30
C GLU A 155 10.42 5.75 -3.12
N LEU A 156 10.56 4.62 -3.83
CA LEU A 156 11.74 3.77 -3.80
C LEU A 156 12.22 3.48 -5.22
N ILE A 157 13.53 3.46 -5.41
CA ILE A 157 14.16 3.03 -6.66
C ILE A 157 15.11 1.86 -6.34
N ILE A 158 15.03 0.77 -7.09
CA ILE A 158 15.95 -0.35 -6.97
C ILE A 158 17.15 -0.06 -7.86
N ASP A 159 18.23 0.48 -7.30
CA ASP A 159 19.41 0.91 -8.07
C ASP A 159 20.26 -0.27 -8.52
N SER A 160 20.53 -1.20 -7.60
CA SER A 160 21.29 -2.40 -7.92
C SER A 160 20.89 -3.57 -7.03
N SER A 161 20.81 -4.73 -7.64
CA SER A 161 20.63 -5.99 -6.94
C SER A 161 21.45 -7.04 -7.69
N SER A 162 22.64 -7.34 -7.20
CA SER A 162 23.55 -8.28 -7.85
C SER A 162 23.96 -9.41 -6.93
N ALA A 163 23.82 -10.65 -7.42
CA ALA A 163 24.39 -11.83 -6.78
C ALA A 163 25.67 -12.23 -7.52
N ILE A 164 26.82 -12.09 -6.88
CA ILE A 164 28.09 -12.58 -7.46
C ILE A 164 28.20 -14.05 -7.12
N LYS A 165 27.87 -14.95 -8.09
CA LYS A 165 27.84 -16.40 -7.91
C LYS A 165 29.14 -16.98 -7.35
N GLN A 166 30.30 -16.47 -7.77
CA GLN A 166 31.61 -16.95 -7.33
C GLN A 166 31.98 -16.52 -5.90
N ALA A 167 31.46 -15.38 -5.43
CA ALA A 167 31.80 -14.84 -4.10
C ALA A 167 30.75 -15.13 -3.02
N ARG A 168 29.62 -15.73 -3.35
CA ARG A 168 28.45 -15.89 -2.45
C ARG A 168 28.06 -14.57 -1.75
N SER A 169 28.34 -13.44 -2.38
CA SER A 169 28.03 -12.13 -1.86
C SER A 169 26.90 -11.52 -2.69
N GLN A 170 25.97 -10.91 -2.00
CA GLN A 170 24.91 -10.12 -2.62
C GLN A 170 25.10 -8.67 -2.22
N PHE A 171 24.85 -7.79 -3.18
CA PHE A 171 24.85 -6.36 -2.94
C PHE A 171 23.50 -5.82 -3.41
N ILE A 172 22.77 -5.23 -2.49
CA ILE A 172 21.47 -4.62 -2.76
C ILE A 172 21.60 -3.15 -2.42
N GLU A 173 21.30 -2.29 -3.37
CA GLU A 173 21.26 -0.85 -3.18
C GLU A 173 19.91 -0.33 -3.67
N VAL A 174 19.27 0.45 -2.82
CA VAL A 174 18.01 1.12 -3.11
C VAL A 174 18.12 2.59 -2.78
N SER A 175 17.48 3.44 -3.58
CA SER A 175 17.32 4.86 -3.28
C SER A 175 15.94 5.12 -2.70
N LEU A 176 15.88 5.94 -1.66
CA LEU A 176 14.67 6.45 -1.04
C LEU A 176 14.61 7.97 -1.22
N PRO A 177 14.07 8.49 -2.33
CA PRO A 177 13.97 9.92 -2.56
C PRO A 177 13.08 10.62 -1.54
N ARG A 178 12.02 9.94 -1.06
CA ARG A 178 11.09 10.45 -0.05
C ARG A 178 10.34 9.33 0.65
N GLY A 179 9.89 9.62 1.88
CA GLY A 179 9.03 8.74 2.66
C GLY A 179 9.80 7.85 3.62
N GLU A 180 9.28 6.66 3.88
CA GLU A 180 9.76 5.78 4.93
C GLU A 180 9.86 4.33 4.47
N VAL A 181 10.97 3.70 4.86
CA VAL A 181 11.18 2.25 4.72
C VAL A 181 11.55 1.64 6.05
N GLN A 182 11.01 0.44 6.32
CA GLN A 182 11.50 -0.45 7.35
C GLN A 182 12.13 -1.67 6.71
N VAL A 183 13.37 -1.99 7.07
CA VAL A 183 14.13 -3.08 6.47
C VAL A 183 14.52 -4.08 7.53
N ASN A 184 14.37 -5.36 7.18
CA ASN A 184 14.86 -6.46 7.99
C ASN A 184 15.80 -7.32 7.12
N VAL A 185 17.10 -7.27 7.44
CA VAL A 185 18.14 -8.05 6.77
C VAL A 185 18.51 -9.24 7.63
N PRO A 186 18.38 -10.49 7.15
CA PRO A 186 18.69 -11.68 7.95
C PRO A 186 20.17 -11.77 8.34
N LYS A 187 20.45 -12.18 9.59
CA LYS A 187 21.82 -12.33 10.14
C LYS A 187 22.65 -13.44 9.48
N ARG A 188 22.02 -14.36 8.73
CA ARG A 188 22.62 -15.61 8.25
C ARG A 188 23.49 -15.51 6.99
N MET A 189 23.56 -14.34 6.34
CA MET A 189 24.31 -14.16 5.09
C MET A 189 25.59 -13.34 5.31
N PRO A 190 26.76 -13.98 5.51
CA PRO A 190 28.00 -13.28 5.93
C PRO A 190 28.56 -12.27 4.91
N ARG A 191 28.06 -12.23 3.69
CA ARG A 191 28.59 -11.40 2.60
C ARG A 191 27.54 -10.56 1.86
N THR A 192 26.34 -10.39 2.43
CA THR A 192 25.32 -9.48 1.87
C THR A 192 25.54 -8.09 2.44
N GLN A 193 25.58 -7.09 1.59
CA GLN A 193 25.51 -5.68 1.95
C GLN A 193 24.21 -5.12 1.42
N PHE A 194 23.40 -4.56 2.30
CA PHE A 194 22.21 -3.82 1.94
C PHE A 194 22.46 -2.32 2.18
N ARG A 195 22.20 -1.49 1.18
CA ARG A 195 22.38 -0.03 1.25
C ARG A 195 21.09 0.69 0.91
N ILE A 196 20.79 1.71 1.68
CA ILE A 196 19.74 2.68 1.36
C ILE A 196 20.40 4.02 1.15
N LYS A 197 20.20 4.60 -0.01
CA LYS A 197 20.59 5.97 -0.35
C LYS A 197 19.37 6.88 -0.16
N THR A 198 19.58 7.98 0.48
CA THR A 198 18.64 9.11 0.53
C THR A 198 19.31 10.35 -0.07
N PRO A 199 18.61 11.46 -0.27
CA PRO A 199 19.24 12.68 -0.74
C PRO A 199 20.39 13.19 0.15
N THR A 200 20.39 12.87 1.44
CA THR A 200 21.35 13.43 2.43
C THR A 200 22.21 12.39 3.14
N ALA A 201 21.91 11.10 3.04
CA ALA A 201 22.64 10.06 3.75
C ALA A 201 22.69 8.73 2.99
N VAL A 202 23.62 7.87 3.40
CA VAL A 202 23.68 6.47 3.01
C VAL A 202 23.69 5.61 4.28
N ALA A 203 22.73 4.70 4.40
CA ALA A 203 22.70 3.67 5.45
C ALA A 203 23.17 2.34 4.87
N ALA A 204 24.24 1.77 5.42
CA ALA A 204 24.79 0.47 4.99
C ALA A 204 24.71 -0.53 6.14
N VAL A 205 24.18 -1.72 5.85
CA VAL A 205 23.84 -2.68 6.92
C VAL A 205 24.25 -4.12 6.60
N ARG A 206 24.33 -4.90 7.70
CA ARG A 206 24.55 -6.33 7.65
C ARG A 206 23.85 -7.01 8.83
N GLY A 207 22.72 -7.69 8.56
CA GLY A 207 22.00 -8.44 9.59
C GLY A 207 21.33 -7.57 10.64
N THR A 208 20.52 -6.61 10.20
CA THR A 208 19.91 -5.57 11.03
C THR A 208 18.42 -5.40 10.73
N LYS A 209 17.66 -4.92 11.74
CA LYS A 209 16.32 -4.36 11.56
C LYS A 209 16.39 -2.87 11.85
N PHE A 210 15.98 -2.05 10.90
CA PHE A 210 16.11 -0.59 11.00
C PHE A 210 15.07 0.13 10.13
N ARG A 211 14.89 1.40 10.39
CA ARG A 211 14.04 2.31 9.60
C ARG A 211 14.86 3.44 9.04
N VAL A 212 14.48 3.89 7.86
CA VAL A 212 14.98 5.14 7.27
C VAL A 212 13.77 5.96 6.85
N VAL A 213 13.78 7.21 7.34
CA VAL A 213 12.74 8.20 7.00
C VAL A 213 13.43 9.37 6.33
N THR A 214 12.94 9.78 5.17
CA THR A 214 13.41 10.99 4.50
C THR A 214 12.25 11.90 4.16
N THR A 215 12.40 13.18 4.45
CA THR A 215 11.39 14.20 4.18
C THR A 215 11.79 15.00 2.94
N VAL A 216 10.79 15.41 2.16
CA VAL A 216 11.00 16.37 1.08
C VAL A 216 11.08 17.76 1.71
N PRO A 217 12.04 18.60 1.31
CA PRO A 217 12.10 19.96 1.84
C PRO A 217 10.83 20.74 1.46
N SER A 218 10.39 21.59 2.40
CA SER A 218 9.22 22.45 2.18
C SER A 218 9.51 23.62 1.22
N ILE A 219 10.81 23.89 0.99
CA ILE A 219 11.29 24.99 0.13
C ILE A 219 12.12 24.37 -1.01
N GLU A 220 11.84 24.75 -2.24
CA GLU A 220 12.60 24.33 -3.42
C GLU A 220 14.06 24.79 -3.31
N GLY A 221 15.01 23.85 -3.41
CA GLY A 221 16.46 24.09 -3.29
C GLY A 221 17.06 23.78 -1.93
N GLU A 222 16.28 23.47 -0.91
CA GLU A 222 16.78 22.92 0.34
C GLU A 222 16.92 21.40 0.28
N SER A 223 17.84 20.84 1.07
CA SER A 223 17.95 19.38 1.22
C SER A 223 16.99 18.91 2.30
N GLY A 224 16.28 17.82 2.04
CA GLY A 224 15.40 17.20 3.04
C GLY A 224 16.20 16.58 4.18
N ASP A 225 15.50 16.22 5.24
CA ASP A 225 16.07 15.54 6.39
C ASP A 225 16.03 14.02 6.20
N THR A 226 17.07 13.33 6.69
CA THR A 226 17.07 11.87 6.77
C THR A 226 17.27 11.45 8.22
N ARG A 227 16.43 10.52 8.70
CA ARG A 227 16.58 9.83 9.98
C ARG A 227 16.80 8.35 9.76
N SER A 228 17.79 7.78 10.45
CA SER A 228 18.04 6.34 10.50
C SER A 228 17.86 5.87 11.94
N GLU A 229 17.00 4.89 12.16
CA GLU A 229 16.61 4.36 13.46
C GLU A 229 16.88 2.87 13.50
N VAL A 230 17.71 2.41 14.46
CA VAL A 230 18.15 1.02 14.52
C VAL A 230 17.37 0.27 15.58
N LEU A 231 16.62 -0.73 15.16
CA LEU A 231 15.82 -1.59 16.04
C LEU A 231 16.63 -2.80 16.52
N GLU A 232 17.42 -3.40 15.61
CA GLU A 232 18.30 -4.54 15.92
C GLU A 232 19.60 -4.44 15.13
N GLY A 233 20.72 -4.77 15.78
CA GLY A 233 22.04 -4.83 15.14
C GLY A 233 22.76 -3.49 15.11
N VAL A 234 23.53 -3.24 14.06
CA VAL A 234 24.32 -2.01 13.86
C VAL A 234 24.20 -1.55 12.41
N VAL A 235 23.99 -0.28 12.20
CA VAL A 235 23.86 0.37 10.89
C VAL A 235 24.99 1.40 10.75
N GLY A 236 25.81 1.28 9.71
CA GLY A 236 26.75 2.32 9.33
C GLY A 236 26.01 3.42 8.54
N VAL A 237 25.91 4.61 9.09
CA VAL A 237 25.30 5.76 8.44
C VAL A 237 26.40 6.76 8.05
N SER A 238 26.35 7.23 6.81
CA SER A 238 27.30 8.22 6.32
C SER A 238 26.59 9.39 5.64
N SER A 239 27.11 10.60 5.86
CA SER A 239 26.67 11.85 5.25
C SER A 239 27.82 12.83 5.22
N ASN A 240 28.00 13.55 4.13
CA ASN A 240 28.97 14.64 3.98
C ASN A 240 30.39 14.31 4.51
N ASN A 241 30.96 13.15 4.10
CA ASN A 241 32.26 12.62 4.54
C ASN A 241 32.35 12.20 6.02
N GLU A 242 31.28 12.30 6.78
CA GLU A 242 31.18 11.74 8.12
C GLU A 242 30.56 10.35 8.07
N SER A 243 30.97 9.47 8.98
CA SER A 243 30.39 8.14 9.11
C SER A 243 30.30 7.75 10.57
N GLN A 244 29.17 7.13 10.97
CA GLN A 244 28.90 6.72 12.31
C GLN A 244 28.21 5.35 12.34
N ASP A 245 28.67 4.47 13.24
CA ASP A 245 27.98 3.21 13.52
C ASP A 245 26.88 3.47 14.56
N VAL A 246 25.64 3.28 14.17
CA VAL A 246 24.45 3.44 15.02
C VAL A 246 24.03 2.07 15.52
N THR A 247 23.96 1.91 16.84
CA THR A 247 23.59 0.63 17.48
C THR A 247 22.09 0.54 17.76
N ALA A 248 21.61 -0.69 18.00
CA ALA A 248 20.20 -0.93 18.37
C ALA A 248 19.74 -0.02 19.51
N GLY A 249 18.54 0.52 19.41
CA GLY A 249 17.96 1.47 20.37
C GLY A 249 18.38 2.92 20.15
N HIS A 250 19.12 3.22 19.10
CA HIS A 250 19.55 4.58 18.78
C HIS A 250 19.13 5.00 17.38
N GLY A 251 19.07 6.30 17.17
CA GLY A 251 18.85 6.92 15.87
C GLY A 251 19.84 8.05 15.61
N VAL A 252 20.02 8.41 14.35
CA VAL A 252 20.82 9.54 13.89
C VAL A 252 20.09 10.25 12.77
N SER A 253 20.25 11.55 12.65
CA SER A 253 19.67 12.36 11.59
C SER A 253 20.69 13.20 10.86
N THR A 254 20.33 13.59 9.64
CA THR A 254 20.98 14.65 8.87
C THR A 254 19.95 15.72 8.58
N VAL A 255 20.30 16.98 8.75
CA VAL A 255 19.44 18.12 8.45
C VAL A 255 20.10 18.94 7.35
N GLY A 256 19.38 19.14 6.25
CA GLY A 256 19.84 19.98 5.15
C GLY A 256 21.21 19.60 4.54
N GLY A 257 21.64 18.33 4.64
CA GLY A 257 22.95 17.87 4.17
C GLY A 257 24.14 18.34 5.03
N GLN A 258 23.89 18.94 6.19
CA GLN A 258 24.90 19.17 7.24
C GLN A 258 25.19 17.83 7.91
N GLY A 259 26.38 17.39 8.09
CA GLY A 259 26.82 16.13 8.70
C GLY A 259 25.83 15.32 9.55
N LEU A 260 26.31 14.37 10.30
CA LEU A 260 25.47 13.51 11.16
C LEU A 260 25.23 14.18 12.51
N SER A 261 24.01 14.06 13.06
CA SER A 261 23.71 14.45 14.44
C SER A 261 24.42 13.55 15.46
N GLU A 262 24.41 13.93 16.72
CA GLU A 262 24.66 12.98 17.79
C GLU A 262 23.60 11.90 17.81
N GLN A 263 23.95 10.70 18.34
CA GLN A 263 22.98 9.60 18.44
C GLN A 263 21.91 9.92 19.48
N ALA A 264 20.66 9.87 19.06
CA ALA A 264 19.50 9.97 19.94
C ALA A 264 19.12 8.57 20.47
N VAL A 265 18.79 8.47 21.73
CA VAL A 265 18.23 7.23 22.31
C VAL A 265 16.75 7.14 21.94
N LEU A 266 16.37 6.06 21.27
CA LEU A 266 14.98 5.82 20.89
C LEU A 266 14.11 5.53 22.13
N ILE A 267 12.89 6.06 22.14
CA ILE A 267 11.92 5.78 23.21
C ILE A 267 11.67 4.27 23.27
N ALA A 268 11.65 3.73 24.49
CA ALA A 268 11.33 2.34 24.72
C ALA A 268 9.95 1.94 24.18
N ALA A 269 9.81 0.68 23.81
CA ALA A 269 8.56 0.14 23.28
C ALA A 269 7.39 0.36 24.27
N PRO A 270 6.24 0.91 23.80
CA PRO A 270 5.07 1.09 24.63
C PRO A 270 4.60 -0.23 25.22
N ARG A 271 4.14 -0.24 26.47
CA ARG A 271 3.56 -1.44 27.09
C ARG A 271 2.06 -1.45 26.85
N TRP A 272 1.56 -2.57 26.38
CA TRP A 272 0.13 -2.76 26.18
C TRP A 272 -0.60 -2.86 27.53
N ASN A 273 -1.74 -2.20 27.66
CA ASN A 273 -2.66 -2.42 28.75
C ASN A 273 -3.40 -3.77 28.56
N ARG A 274 -4.07 -4.25 29.62
CA ARG A 274 -4.90 -5.46 29.50
C ARG A 274 -6.00 -5.21 28.47
N SER A 275 -6.29 -6.23 27.68
CA SER A 275 -7.36 -6.15 26.68
C SER A 275 -8.70 -5.83 27.32
N CYS A 276 -9.36 -4.81 26.84
CA CYS A 276 -10.81 -4.76 26.87
C CYS A 276 -11.32 -5.70 25.76
N ASN A 277 -12.46 -6.35 25.96
CA ASN A 277 -13.05 -7.26 24.97
C ASN A 277 -13.75 -6.52 23.81
N ASP A 278 -13.51 -5.21 23.67
CA ASP A 278 -14.15 -4.41 22.65
C ASP A 278 -13.48 -4.67 21.28
N PRO A 279 -14.24 -4.99 20.26
CA PRO A 279 -13.72 -5.28 18.93
C PRO A 279 -12.91 -4.11 18.38
N GLY A 280 -11.70 -4.40 17.90
CA GLY A 280 -10.82 -3.38 17.30
C GLY A 280 -10.19 -2.39 18.27
N PHE A 281 -10.48 -2.44 19.58
CA PHE A 281 -9.90 -1.54 20.57
C PHE A 281 -8.49 -1.98 20.99
N VAL A 282 -7.59 -1.02 21.03
CA VAL A 282 -6.22 -1.21 21.54
C VAL A 282 -5.84 -0.06 22.47
N GLU A 283 -5.13 -0.39 23.54
CA GLU A 283 -4.69 0.57 24.55
C GLU A 283 -3.27 0.23 25.05
N TRP A 284 -2.47 1.26 25.31
CA TRP A 284 -1.10 1.16 25.78
C TRP A 284 -0.79 2.21 26.86
N GLN A 285 0.33 2.05 27.53
CA GLN A 285 0.78 3.00 28.54
C GLN A 285 1.43 4.21 27.88
N LEU A 286 1.06 5.41 28.32
CA LEU A 286 1.69 6.67 27.90
C LEU A 286 3.15 6.73 28.31
N SER A 287 3.99 7.26 27.43
CA SER A 287 5.37 7.67 27.72
C SER A 287 5.45 9.19 27.81
N LEU A 288 6.09 9.71 28.83
CA LEU A 288 6.27 11.16 29.01
C LEU A 288 7.16 11.79 27.92
N SER A 289 8.01 10.99 27.28
CA SER A 289 8.89 11.45 26.20
C SER A 289 8.23 11.38 24.82
N ALA A 290 7.02 10.85 24.72
CA ALA A 290 6.31 10.74 23.44
C ALA A 290 5.52 12.02 23.16
N SER A 291 5.62 12.51 21.93
CA SER A 291 4.73 13.55 21.40
C SER A 291 3.47 12.93 20.79
N GLN A 292 3.61 11.76 20.19
CA GLN A 292 2.55 11.01 19.54
C GLN A 292 2.91 9.53 19.42
N TYR A 293 1.96 8.71 18.98
CA TYR A 293 2.16 7.28 18.77
C TYR A 293 1.79 6.93 17.34
N ARG A 294 2.55 6.00 16.78
CA ARG A 294 2.30 5.42 15.48
C ARG A 294 1.85 3.98 15.66
N LEU A 295 0.71 3.64 15.06
CA LEU A 295 0.17 2.30 15.02
C LEU A 295 0.24 1.78 13.59
N ALA A 296 0.67 0.53 13.45
CA ALA A 296 0.57 -0.20 12.18
C ALA A 296 -0.31 -1.43 12.38
N LEU A 297 -1.39 -1.50 11.60
CA LEU A 297 -2.24 -2.68 11.51
C LEU A 297 -1.68 -3.61 10.43
N MET A 298 -1.56 -4.89 10.74
CA MET A 298 -0.96 -5.87 9.85
C MET A 298 -1.79 -7.15 9.82
N GLU A 299 -1.66 -7.92 8.74
CA GLU A 299 -2.18 -9.28 8.66
C GLU A 299 -1.61 -10.16 9.78
N ASP A 300 -2.43 -11.07 10.31
CA ASP A 300 -1.99 -12.06 11.30
C ASP A 300 -1.41 -13.30 10.64
N ASN A 301 -0.54 -14.01 11.37
CA ASN A 301 0.04 -15.31 10.98
C ASN A 301 0.84 -15.31 9.65
N VAL A 302 1.46 -14.19 9.30
CA VAL A 302 2.29 -14.06 8.11
C VAL A 302 3.79 -14.04 8.46
N SER A 303 4.62 -14.58 7.57
CA SER A 303 6.07 -14.68 7.78
C SER A 303 6.82 -13.37 7.50
N VAL A 304 6.19 -12.40 6.85
CA VAL A 304 6.73 -11.08 6.54
C VAL A 304 5.72 -10.02 6.92
N ASP A 305 6.18 -8.83 7.30
CA ASP A 305 5.31 -7.71 7.67
C ASP A 305 4.43 -7.32 6.48
N GLN A 306 3.11 -7.44 6.64
CA GLN A 306 2.08 -7.07 5.66
C GLN A 306 1.21 -5.97 6.26
N VAL A 307 1.63 -4.73 6.05
CA VAL A 307 1.00 -3.55 6.66
C VAL A 307 -0.25 -3.17 5.87
N ILE A 308 -1.41 -3.23 6.52
CA ILE A 308 -2.72 -2.82 5.98
C ILE A 308 -2.87 -1.30 6.10
N SER A 309 -2.61 -0.75 7.29
CA SER A 309 -2.74 0.68 7.53
C SER A 309 -1.77 1.18 8.60
N THR A 310 -1.47 2.46 8.53
CA THR A 310 -0.70 3.16 9.57
C THR A 310 -1.46 4.40 9.99
N VAL A 311 -1.61 4.60 11.30
CA VAL A 311 -2.24 5.79 11.89
C VAL A 311 -1.34 6.42 12.94
N ILE A 312 -1.45 7.73 13.08
CA ILE A 312 -0.75 8.51 14.10
C ILE A 312 -1.79 9.07 15.06
N VAL A 313 -1.56 8.90 16.36
CA VAL A 313 -2.46 9.34 17.43
C VAL A 313 -1.70 10.01 18.56
N GLU A 314 -2.31 10.98 19.23
CA GLU A 314 -1.72 11.66 20.37
C GLU A 314 -2.03 10.97 21.72
N GLY A 315 -3.08 10.14 21.75
CA GLY A 315 -3.56 9.43 22.93
C GLY A 315 -2.89 8.09 23.18
N SER A 316 -3.39 7.37 24.19
CA SER A 316 -2.94 6.02 24.58
C SER A 316 -3.87 4.89 24.12
N ASN A 317 -4.84 5.17 23.28
CA ASN A 317 -5.78 4.19 22.76
C ASN A 317 -6.19 4.51 21.33
N TYR A 318 -6.71 3.49 20.64
CA TYR A 318 -7.29 3.63 19.32
C TYR A 318 -8.32 2.53 19.05
N VAL A 319 -9.32 2.84 18.22
CA VAL A 319 -10.33 1.88 17.77
C VAL A 319 -10.22 1.75 16.25
N PHE A 320 -9.81 0.58 15.79
CA PHE A 320 -9.89 0.24 14.37
C PHE A 320 -11.35 -0.07 14.01
N LYS A 321 -11.83 0.47 12.90
CA LYS A 321 -13.22 0.30 12.43
C LYS A 321 -13.23 -0.14 10.98
N GLY A 322 -14.31 -0.82 10.56
CA GLY A 322 -14.51 -1.21 9.17
C GLY A 322 -13.51 -2.27 8.69
N LEU A 323 -13.00 -3.09 9.60
CA LEU A 323 -12.19 -4.26 9.27
C LEU A 323 -13.09 -5.44 8.93
N GLU A 324 -12.56 -6.41 8.19
CA GLU A 324 -13.17 -7.72 8.07
C GLU A 324 -13.03 -8.51 9.38
N ASP A 325 -13.94 -9.47 9.60
CA ASP A 325 -13.86 -10.35 10.76
C ASP A 325 -12.56 -11.16 10.72
N GLY A 326 -11.79 -11.09 11.79
CA GLY A 326 -10.51 -11.78 11.85
C GLY A 326 -9.57 -11.27 12.93
N CYS A 327 -8.42 -11.90 13.02
CA CYS A 327 -7.35 -11.44 13.91
C CYS A 327 -6.26 -10.75 13.11
N TYR A 328 -5.71 -9.71 13.68
CA TYR A 328 -4.71 -8.81 13.12
C TYR A 328 -3.54 -8.66 14.09
N GLN A 329 -2.39 -8.29 13.59
CA GLN A 329 -1.27 -7.84 14.41
C GLN A 329 -1.26 -6.31 14.45
N VAL A 330 -1.17 -5.74 15.63
CA VAL A 330 -1.01 -4.28 15.81
C VAL A 330 0.36 -4.01 16.40
N LYS A 331 1.17 -3.21 15.71
CA LYS A 331 2.40 -2.63 16.23
C LYS A 331 2.13 -1.22 16.72
N VAL A 332 2.76 -0.84 17.84
CA VAL A 332 2.78 0.53 18.33
C VAL A 332 4.20 0.95 18.67
N ASN A 333 4.57 2.16 18.29
CA ASN A 333 5.77 2.84 18.75
C ASN A 333 5.45 4.29 19.11
N ALA A 334 6.20 4.82 20.09
CA ALA A 334 6.14 6.23 20.46
C ALA A 334 6.99 7.05 19.48
N VAL A 335 6.58 8.28 19.21
CA VAL A 335 7.35 9.25 18.41
C VAL A 335 7.72 10.41 19.32
N ASP A 336 8.99 10.80 19.33
CA ASP A 336 9.47 11.91 20.15
C ASP A 336 9.22 13.28 19.48
N SER A 337 9.59 14.34 20.16
CA SER A 337 9.46 15.71 19.65
C SER A 337 10.39 16.05 18.47
N GLN A 338 11.44 15.24 18.24
CA GLN A 338 12.33 15.37 17.09
C GLN A 338 11.88 14.51 15.89
N GLY A 339 10.80 13.73 16.07
CA GLY A 339 10.21 12.86 15.06
C GLY A 339 10.89 11.49 14.93
N TYR A 340 11.76 11.07 15.88
CA TYR A 340 12.25 9.70 15.91
C TYR A 340 11.16 8.75 16.35
N ASN A 341 10.98 7.68 15.58
CA ASN A 341 10.12 6.57 15.96
C ASN A 341 10.87 5.66 16.95
N GLY A 342 10.34 5.50 18.15
CA GLY A 342 10.88 4.63 19.18
C GLY A 342 10.82 3.14 18.82
N LEU A 343 11.20 2.32 19.79
CA LEU A 343 11.09 0.87 19.67
C LEU A 343 9.61 0.44 19.59
N GLU A 344 9.34 -0.63 18.87
CA GLU A 344 7.99 -1.13 18.63
C GLU A 344 7.61 -2.26 19.58
N SER A 345 6.38 -2.29 20.04
CA SER A 345 5.76 -3.47 20.63
C SER A 345 4.61 -3.95 19.75
N GLN A 346 4.36 -5.27 19.80
CA GLN A 346 3.38 -5.93 18.95
C GLN A 346 2.38 -6.70 19.80
N ARG A 347 1.12 -6.71 19.34
CA ARG A 347 0.02 -7.44 19.97
C ARG A 347 -0.96 -7.93 18.91
N GLN A 348 -1.51 -9.13 19.14
CA GLN A 348 -2.65 -9.61 18.39
C GLN A 348 -3.92 -8.90 18.88
N MET A 349 -4.75 -8.46 17.95
CA MET A 349 -6.08 -7.87 18.13
C MET A 349 -7.04 -8.64 17.22
N CYS A 350 -8.15 -9.12 17.79
CA CYS A 350 -9.21 -9.71 16.96
C CYS A 350 -10.34 -8.68 16.80
N TYR A 351 -10.86 -8.58 15.59
CA TYR A 351 -11.97 -7.73 15.22
C TYR A 351 -13.15 -8.61 14.84
N GLN A 352 -14.30 -8.24 15.31
CA GLN A 352 -15.57 -8.83 14.92
C GLN A 352 -16.54 -7.68 14.66
N ALA A 353 -17.11 -7.63 13.48
CA ALA A 353 -18.04 -6.58 13.11
C ALA A 353 -19.26 -6.62 14.01
N GLU A 354 -19.66 -5.46 14.51
CA GLU A 354 -20.91 -5.32 15.25
C GLU A 354 -22.05 -5.04 14.29
N LEU A 355 -23.14 -5.80 14.42
CA LEU A 355 -24.35 -5.53 13.67
C LEU A 355 -25.04 -4.28 14.23
N SER A 356 -25.28 -3.29 13.39
CA SER A 356 -26.08 -2.12 13.76
C SER A 356 -27.57 -2.48 13.89
N ALA A 357 -28.32 -1.73 14.73
CA ALA A 357 -29.76 -1.93 14.85
C ALA A 357 -30.47 -1.61 13.52
N PRO A 358 -31.31 -2.51 12.98
CA PRO A 358 -32.05 -2.25 11.76
C PRO A 358 -32.99 -1.05 11.90
N LYS A 359 -33.22 -0.32 10.81
CA LYS A 359 -34.17 0.79 10.77
C LYS A 359 -35.44 0.33 10.05
N ILE A 360 -36.56 0.26 10.74
CA ILE A 360 -37.87 -0.01 10.13
C ILE A 360 -38.21 1.16 9.20
N THR A 361 -38.43 0.87 7.94
CA THR A 361 -38.78 1.85 6.90
C THR A 361 -40.24 1.93 6.62
N GLU A 362 -40.96 0.79 6.77
CA GLU A 362 -42.40 0.69 6.60
C GLU A 362 -42.95 -0.39 7.53
N ALA A 363 -44.09 -0.14 8.14
CA ALA A 363 -44.82 -1.13 8.91
C ALA A 363 -46.33 -0.83 8.90
N VAL A 364 -47.15 -1.83 8.57
CA VAL A 364 -48.62 -1.71 8.49
C VAL A 364 -49.26 -2.95 9.05
N LEU A 365 -50.22 -2.76 9.96
CA LEU A 365 -51.10 -3.81 10.41
C LEU A 365 -52.41 -3.77 9.61
N ASN A 366 -52.56 -4.70 8.68
CA ASN A 366 -53.73 -4.82 7.82
C ASN A 366 -54.66 -5.97 8.31
N ARG A 367 -55.67 -6.32 7.50
CA ARG A 367 -56.64 -7.38 7.85
C ARG A 367 -56.03 -8.78 7.87
N SER A 368 -55.04 -9.05 7.07
CA SER A 368 -54.37 -10.35 6.98
C SER A 368 -53.29 -10.51 8.05
N GLY A 369 -52.60 -9.43 8.41
CA GLY A 369 -51.50 -9.46 9.36
C GLY A 369 -50.62 -8.24 9.31
N LEU A 370 -49.34 -8.41 9.65
CA LEU A 370 -48.29 -7.41 9.62
C LEU A 370 -47.54 -7.47 8.29
N VAL A 371 -47.46 -6.35 7.61
CA VAL A 371 -46.52 -6.13 6.52
C VAL A 371 -45.48 -5.13 7.04
N MET A 372 -44.19 -5.49 6.95
CA MET A 372 -43.10 -4.67 7.45
C MET A 372 -41.89 -4.77 6.59
N ALA A 373 -41.19 -3.65 6.41
CA ALA A 373 -39.90 -3.55 5.70
C ALA A 373 -38.89 -2.77 6.56
N TRP A 374 -37.62 -3.07 6.35
CA TRP A 374 -36.50 -2.41 7.04
C TRP A 374 -35.30 -2.25 6.11
N GLY A 375 -34.38 -1.39 6.52
CA GLY A 375 -33.11 -1.18 5.80
C GLY A 375 -32.14 -2.34 6.05
N ALA A 376 -31.32 -2.64 5.03
CA ALA A 376 -30.24 -3.60 5.16
C ALA A 376 -29.23 -3.14 6.23
N VAL A 377 -28.69 -4.10 6.96
CA VAL A 377 -27.61 -3.94 7.92
C VAL A 377 -26.38 -4.64 7.36
N GLU A 378 -25.27 -3.96 7.33
CA GLU A 378 -24.01 -4.52 6.86
C GLU A 378 -23.64 -5.78 7.67
N HIS A 379 -23.14 -6.81 7.01
CA HIS A 379 -22.83 -8.13 7.58
C HIS A 379 -24.02 -8.93 8.16
N ALA A 380 -25.25 -8.42 8.12
CA ALA A 380 -26.40 -9.21 8.53
C ALA A 380 -26.76 -10.29 7.50
N MET A 381 -26.94 -11.51 7.96
CA MET A 381 -27.40 -12.64 7.15
C MET A 381 -28.90 -12.87 7.25
N ARG A 382 -29.46 -12.54 8.41
CA ARG A 382 -30.87 -12.78 8.73
C ARG A 382 -31.38 -11.70 9.66
N TYR A 383 -32.70 -11.59 9.76
CA TYR A 383 -33.38 -10.66 10.65
C TYR A 383 -34.41 -11.40 11.50
N ARG A 384 -34.43 -11.11 12.78
CA ARG A 384 -35.48 -11.60 13.71
C ARG A 384 -36.49 -10.50 13.92
N ILE A 385 -37.75 -10.81 13.64
CA ILE A 385 -38.89 -9.92 13.83
C ILE A 385 -39.66 -10.41 15.02
N GLU A 386 -39.97 -9.52 15.97
CA GLU A 386 -40.78 -9.81 17.13
C GLU A 386 -42.02 -8.93 17.16
N VAL A 387 -43.16 -9.53 17.46
CA VAL A 387 -44.46 -8.90 17.56
C VAL A 387 -45.03 -9.17 18.93
N SER A 388 -45.47 -8.13 19.62
CA SER A 388 -46.05 -8.21 20.94
C SER A 388 -47.28 -7.28 21.07
N GLU A 389 -48.29 -7.64 21.90
CA GLU A 389 -49.35 -6.70 22.31
C GLU A 389 -48.86 -5.75 23.43
N ARG A 390 -47.67 -6.03 24.03
CA ARG A 390 -47.08 -5.26 25.12
C ARG A 390 -45.81 -4.55 24.62
N GLU A 391 -45.64 -3.33 25.06
CA GLU A 391 -44.46 -2.54 24.72
C GLU A 391 -43.14 -3.12 25.25
N ASP A 392 -43.22 -3.81 26.40
CA ASP A 392 -42.08 -4.45 27.06
C ASP A 392 -41.64 -5.79 26.42
N PHE A 393 -42.37 -6.28 25.40
CA PHE A 393 -42.16 -7.57 24.75
C PHE A 393 -42.10 -8.77 25.74
N SER A 394 -42.69 -8.64 26.91
CA SER A 394 -42.75 -9.71 27.93
C SER A 394 -43.52 -10.95 27.44
N THR A 395 -44.40 -10.79 26.46
CA THR A 395 -45.13 -11.87 25.81
C THR A 395 -45.19 -11.62 24.31
N LEU A 396 -44.62 -12.54 23.51
CA LEU A 396 -44.62 -12.42 22.06
C LEU A 396 -45.91 -13.04 21.49
N VAL A 397 -46.53 -12.32 20.58
CA VAL A 397 -47.65 -12.80 19.74
C VAL A 397 -47.13 -13.65 18.59
N ALA A 398 -46.02 -13.22 17.99
CA ALA A 398 -45.32 -13.92 16.91
C ALA A 398 -43.86 -13.54 16.90
N THR A 399 -43.04 -14.45 16.40
CA THR A 399 -41.67 -14.21 16.04
C THR A 399 -41.35 -14.91 14.72
N GLN A 400 -40.58 -14.30 13.86
CA GLN A 400 -40.15 -14.88 12.58
C GLN A 400 -38.75 -14.44 12.28
N THR A 401 -37.99 -15.31 11.58
CA THR A 401 -36.68 -14.98 11.01
C THR A 401 -36.81 -14.93 9.49
N SER A 402 -36.21 -13.92 8.87
CA SER A 402 -36.21 -13.71 7.42
C SER A 402 -34.80 -13.34 6.93
N GLU A 403 -34.46 -13.78 5.73
CA GLU A 403 -33.28 -13.33 4.99
C GLU A 403 -33.60 -12.10 4.12
N ASP A 404 -34.88 -11.89 3.83
CA ASP A 404 -35.38 -10.74 3.09
C ASP A 404 -35.50 -9.50 3.98
N LEU A 405 -35.56 -8.33 3.35
CA LEU A 405 -35.74 -7.03 4.01
C LEU A 405 -37.21 -6.64 4.19
N MET A 406 -38.11 -7.55 3.91
CA MET A 406 -39.56 -7.37 4.02
C MET A 406 -40.19 -8.67 4.46
N ILE A 407 -41.32 -8.55 5.18
CA ILE A 407 -42.12 -9.68 5.67
C ILE A 407 -43.62 -9.40 5.52
N ASP A 408 -44.36 -10.45 5.18
CA ASP A 408 -45.82 -10.49 5.33
C ASP A 408 -46.18 -11.62 6.31
N MET A 409 -46.50 -11.24 7.55
CA MET A 409 -46.73 -12.16 8.66
C MET A 409 -48.22 -12.21 8.99
N PRO A 410 -48.91 -13.35 8.80
CA PRO A 410 -50.34 -13.48 9.17
C PRO A 410 -50.51 -13.40 10.68
N LEU A 411 -51.45 -12.56 11.13
CA LEU A 411 -51.81 -12.39 12.54
C LEU A 411 -53.31 -12.58 12.76
N LYS A 412 -53.67 -13.09 13.95
CA LYS A 412 -55.06 -13.30 14.34
C LYS A 412 -55.86 -12.00 14.23
N LYS A 413 -57.11 -12.11 13.73
CA LYS A 413 -57.98 -10.95 13.47
C LYS A 413 -58.45 -10.19 14.73
N ASN A 414 -58.41 -10.82 15.89
CA ASN A 414 -58.79 -10.23 17.16
C ASN A 414 -57.72 -9.26 17.72
N ILE A 415 -56.50 -9.27 17.21
CA ILE A 415 -55.41 -8.40 17.64
C ILE A 415 -55.63 -7.02 17.01
N GLN A 416 -55.82 -6.00 17.85
CA GLN A 416 -56.06 -4.62 17.40
C GLN A 416 -54.82 -3.74 17.48
N PHE A 417 -53.93 -3.96 18.45
CA PHE A 417 -52.68 -3.21 18.63
C PHE A 417 -51.54 -4.16 18.73
N ILE A 418 -50.41 -3.77 18.16
CA ILE A 418 -49.14 -4.50 18.28
C ILE A 418 -47.98 -3.52 18.37
N HIS A 419 -46.93 -3.99 19.03
CA HIS A 419 -45.62 -3.41 19.02
C HIS A 419 -44.70 -4.35 18.20
N VAL A 420 -43.87 -3.77 17.32
CA VAL A 420 -42.98 -4.54 16.49
C VAL A 420 -41.54 -4.01 16.60
N ARG A 421 -40.61 -4.92 16.57
CA ARG A 421 -39.16 -4.62 16.49
C ARG A 421 -38.46 -5.65 15.66
N VAL A 422 -37.30 -5.27 15.13
CA VAL A 422 -36.45 -6.14 14.30
C VAL A 422 -35.01 -6.07 14.79
N GLN A 423 -34.32 -7.20 14.74
CA GLN A 423 -32.94 -7.40 15.14
C GLN A 423 -32.17 -8.06 14.01
N ALA A 424 -30.97 -7.56 13.69
CA ALA A 424 -30.10 -8.19 12.72
C ALA A 424 -29.32 -9.35 13.35
N LEU A 425 -29.11 -10.42 12.60
CA LEU A 425 -28.43 -11.64 12.99
C LEU A 425 -27.39 -12.03 11.94
N ALA A 426 -26.23 -12.52 12.39
CA ALA A 426 -25.25 -13.19 11.56
C ALA A 426 -24.67 -14.39 12.32
N ASP A 427 -23.99 -15.29 11.60
CA ASP A 427 -23.34 -16.43 12.23
C ASP A 427 -22.05 -15.97 12.93
N ASN A 428 -21.82 -16.48 14.14
CA ASN A 428 -20.66 -16.17 14.98
C ASN A 428 -20.48 -14.68 15.39
N VAL A 429 -21.51 -13.86 15.19
CA VAL A 429 -21.52 -12.44 15.59
C VAL A 429 -22.65 -12.24 16.60
N PRO A 430 -22.47 -11.45 17.67
CA PRO A 430 -23.57 -11.08 18.55
C PRO A 430 -24.70 -10.43 17.74
N ALA A 431 -25.95 -10.78 18.10
CA ALA A 431 -27.10 -10.13 17.47
C ALA A 431 -27.07 -8.62 17.75
N SER A 432 -27.52 -7.82 16.78
CA SER A 432 -27.60 -6.36 16.96
C SER A 432 -28.50 -5.98 18.13
N GLU A 433 -28.47 -4.73 18.54
CA GLU A 433 -29.58 -4.14 19.29
C GLU A 433 -30.87 -4.20 18.43
N TYR A 434 -32.00 -4.21 19.09
CA TYR A 434 -33.29 -4.11 18.40
C TYR A 434 -33.48 -2.73 17.77
N SER A 435 -34.23 -2.67 16.69
CA SER A 435 -34.73 -1.41 16.13
C SER A 435 -35.56 -0.63 17.16
N LYS A 436 -35.81 0.64 16.92
CA LYS A 436 -36.85 1.38 17.63
C LYS A 436 -38.16 0.65 17.47
N VAL A 437 -38.92 0.55 18.59
CA VAL A 437 -40.23 -0.06 18.61
C VAL A 437 -41.22 0.78 17.82
N VAL A 438 -42.01 0.13 16.96
CA VAL A 438 -43.10 0.77 16.22
C VAL A 438 -44.42 0.20 16.74
N GLN A 439 -45.31 1.10 17.16
CA GLN A 439 -46.68 0.74 17.56
C GLN A 439 -47.62 0.83 16.35
N LEU A 440 -48.44 -0.19 16.14
CA LEU A 440 -49.36 -0.27 15.02
C LEU A 440 -50.76 -0.60 15.50
N GLU A 441 -51.74 0.07 14.93
CA GLU A 441 -53.14 -0.19 15.12
C GLU A 441 -53.79 -0.76 13.86
N ARG A 442 -54.65 -1.77 14.00
CA ARG A 442 -55.35 -2.37 12.86
C ARG A 442 -56.37 -1.38 12.29
N LYS A 443 -56.16 -0.93 11.06
CA LYS A 443 -57.10 -0.01 10.39
C LYS A 443 -58.43 -0.67 10.14
N ASN A 444 -59.50 -0.14 10.80
CA ASN A 444 -60.89 -0.54 10.59
C ASN A 444 -61.48 0.19 9.35
N LYS A 445 -62.39 -0.45 8.62
CA LYS A 445 -62.88 -0.04 7.26
C LYS A 445 -63.61 1.33 7.20
N ASN A 446 -63.77 2.07 8.28
CA ASN A 446 -64.62 3.27 8.29
C ASN A 446 -63.93 4.60 7.95
N ASN A 447 -62.60 4.61 7.69
CA ASN A 447 -61.89 5.80 7.21
C ASN A 447 -61.22 5.51 5.86
N GLN A 448 -62.04 5.30 4.81
CA GLN A 448 -61.61 5.45 3.43
C GLN A 448 -61.64 6.94 3.08
N TRP A 449 -60.57 7.36 2.43
CA TRP A 449 -60.25 8.64 1.81
C TRP A 449 -59.30 9.52 2.59
N LEU A 450 -57.98 9.28 2.31
CA LEU A 450 -57.03 10.33 1.98
C LEU A 450 -55.65 9.68 1.76
N GLY A 451 -55.22 9.69 0.51
CA GLY A 451 -53.82 9.74 0.12
C GLY A 451 -53.07 8.43 -0.18
N PHE A 452 -53.44 7.71 -1.24
CA PHE A 452 -52.45 6.86 -1.91
C PHE A 452 -51.60 7.72 -2.84
N ALA A 453 -50.35 7.97 -2.44
CA ALA A 453 -49.28 8.24 -3.39
C ALA A 453 -48.30 7.06 -3.30
N ALA A 454 -48.61 6.01 -4.07
CA ALA A 454 -47.66 4.94 -4.32
C ALA A 454 -46.62 5.47 -5.30
N THR A 455 -45.44 5.80 -4.82
CA THR A 455 -44.27 5.93 -5.67
C THR A 455 -43.57 4.59 -5.69
N LEU A 456 -43.94 3.78 -6.69
CA LEU A 456 -43.10 2.69 -7.18
C LEU A 456 -41.81 3.33 -7.76
N PHE A 457 -40.71 3.19 -7.07
CA PHE A 457 -39.40 3.32 -7.71
C PHE A 457 -38.80 1.94 -7.90
N ALA A 458 -38.98 1.44 -9.12
CA ALA A 458 -38.18 0.38 -9.64
C ALA A 458 -36.76 0.94 -9.85
N PHE A 459 -35.78 0.45 -9.10
CA PHE A 459 -34.38 0.54 -9.49
C PHE A 459 -34.06 -0.69 -10.31
N LEU A 460 -34.11 -0.52 -11.63
CA LEU A 460 -33.43 -1.36 -12.60
C LEU A 460 -32.07 -0.71 -12.87
N ILE A 461 -31.01 -1.44 -12.56
CA ILE A 461 -29.74 -1.59 -13.28
C ILE A 461 -29.05 -0.29 -13.77
N LEU A 462 -27.91 0.05 -13.15
CA LEU A 462 -26.62 0.21 -13.89
C LEU A 462 -25.48 0.08 -12.92
#